data_e21cf83ae1664334df3d1a02683a06a9
#
_entry.id   e21cf83ae1664334df3d1a02683a06a9
#
_cell.length_a   1.000
_cell.length_b   1.000
_cell.length_c   1.000
_cell.angle_alpha   90.00
_cell.angle_beta   90.00
_cell.angle_gamma   90.00
#
_symmetry.space_group_name_H-M   'P 1'
#
loop_
_entity.id
_entity.type
_entity.pdbx_description
1 polymer ?
#
loop_
_entity_poly.entity_id
_entity_poly.type
_entity_poly.pdbx_seq_one_letter_code
_entity_poly.pdbx_strand_id
1 'polypeptide(L)'
;MKRLVLFLFVAVLMVGCATTYYDSEGNPVSKEKMAQLRSTAVKAHLAEHRYRIFVDRMYPMRGPAVYLQDDWGLEVSGDSVGLFLPYFGRAYYIPYGRGGGLSLVEPLTSYKEEPMKGGRRIFMTTRNDFESYQIVLEVFDNATVSLVINPSEKETISFSGVMELNDVFTPKGQKASKR
;
A
#
# COMPACT_ATOMS: atom_id res chain seq x y z
N MET A 1 12.89 -52.49 20.12
CA MET A 1 11.52 -51.91 20.29
C MET A 1 11.58 -50.46 20.73
N LYS A 2 12.30 -50.06 21.80
CA LYS A 2 12.36 -48.64 22.25
C LYS A 2 12.86 -47.63 21.18
N ARG A 3 13.83 -48.01 20.35
CA ARG A 3 14.36 -47.13 19.27
C ARG A 3 13.35 -46.92 18.12
N LEU A 4 12.52 -47.94 17.82
CA LEU A 4 11.50 -47.89 16.80
C LEU A 4 10.32 -46.96 17.22
N VAL A 5 9.94 -47.01 18.50
CA VAL A 5 8.93 -46.12 19.08
C VAL A 5 9.39 -44.65 19.09
N LEU A 6 10.69 -44.42 19.36
CA LEU A 6 11.26 -43.06 19.32
C LEU A 6 11.26 -42.49 17.89
N PHE A 7 11.58 -43.29 16.86
CA PHE A 7 11.48 -42.86 15.46
C PHE A 7 10.05 -42.56 15.03
N LEU A 8 9.09 -43.35 15.50
CA LEU A 8 7.66 -43.11 15.20
C LEU A 8 7.17 -41.80 15.86
N PHE A 9 7.65 -41.50 17.07
CA PHE A 9 7.27 -40.29 17.80
C PHE A 9 7.85 -39.01 17.16
N VAL A 10 9.08 -39.09 16.64
CA VAL A 10 9.72 -37.99 15.91
C VAL A 10 9.03 -37.74 14.55
N ALA A 11 8.59 -38.80 13.86
CA ALA A 11 7.87 -38.68 12.59
C ALA A 11 6.50 -37.98 12.73
N VAL A 12 5.79 -38.17 13.86
CA VAL A 12 4.49 -37.52 14.13
C VAL A 12 4.64 -36.04 14.44
N LEU A 13 5.79 -35.57 14.95
CA LEU A 13 6.05 -34.15 15.25
C LEU A 13 6.35 -33.31 14.01
N MET A 14 6.53 -33.93 12.84
CA MET A 14 6.80 -33.24 11.57
C MET A 14 5.53 -32.91 10.77
N VAL A 15 4.34 -33.14 11.34
CA VAL A 15 3.08 -32.63 10.73
C VAL A 15 3.00 -31.14 10.99
N GLY A 16 3.73 -30.35 10.19
CA GLY A 16 3.71 -28.91 10.22
C GLY A 16 2.28 -28.41 9.98
N CYS A 17 1.86 -27.39 10.75
CA CYS A 17 0.61 -26.67 10.50
C CYS A 17 0.60 -26.11 9.08
N ALA A 18 -0.04 -26.79 8.15
CA ALA A 18 -0.35 -26.24 6.84
C ALA A 18 -1.42 -25.19 7.03
N THR A 19 -1.08 -23.90 6.83
CA THR A 19 -2.06 -22.82 6.82
C THR A 19 -2.97 -23.05 5.62
N THR A 20 -4.21 -23.45 5.85
CA THR A 20 -5.21 -23.66 4.79
C THR A 20 -5.89 -22.31 4.54
N TYR A 21 -5.85 -21.83 3.30
CA TYR A 21 -6.62 -20.68 2.85
C TYR A 21 -7.97 -21.17 2.31
N TYR A 22 -8.99 -20.32 2.42
CA TYR A 22 -10.32 -20.59 1.91
C TYR A 22 -10.72 -19.50 0.92
N ASP A 23 -11.43 -19.88 -0.14
CA ASP A 23 -12.07 -18.93 -1.07
C ASP A 23 -13.35 -18.33 -0.46
N SER A 24 -14.02 -17.45 -1.22
CA SER A 24 -15.30 -16.84 -0.82
C SER A 24 -16.43 -17.83 -0.64
N GLU A 25 -16.30 -19.06 -1.18
CA GLU A 25 -17.28 -20.14 -1.09
C GLU A 25 -16.94 -21.14 0.03
N GLY A 26 -15.81 -20.92 0.73
CA GLY A 26 -15.37 -21.80 1.82
C GLY A 26 -14.59 -23.03 1.37
N ASN A 27 -14.16 -23.13 0.11
CA ASN A 27 -13.34 -24.24 -0.36
C ASN A 27 -11.86 -24.02 -0.04
N PRO A 28 -11.10 -25.05 0.33
CA PRO A 28 -9.67 -24.93 0.62
C PRO A 28 -8.89 -24.60 -0.66
N VAL A 29 -8.07 -23.54 -0.59
CA VAL A 29 -7.25 -23.08 -1.71
C VAL A 29 -5.76 -23.23 -1.36
N SER A 30 -4.97 -23.74 -2.31
CA SER A 30 -3.52 -23.84 -2.09
C SER A 30 -2.86 -22.45 -1.98
N LYS A 31 -1.74 -22.38 -1.26
CA LYS A 31 -0.97 -21.14 -1.09
C LYS A 31 -0.54 -20.54 -2.43
N GLU A 32 -0.17 -21.40 -3.38
CA GLU A 32 0.26 -21.00 -4.73
C GLU A 32 -0.90 -20.37 -5.51
N LYS A 33 -2.09 -20.97 -5.45
CA LYS A 33 -3.27 -20.43 -6.10
C LYS A 33 -3.70 -19.11 -5.50
N MET A 34 -3.63 -18.96 -4.17
CA MET A 34 -3.88 -17.67 -3.51
C MET A 34 -2.88 -16.60 -3.92
N ALA A 35 -1.60 -16.95 -4.05
CA ALA A 35 -0.58 -16.00 -4.54
C ALA A 35 -0.86 -15.58 -5.98
N GLN A 36 -1.26 -16.50 -6.86
CA GLN A 36 -1.65 -16.20 -8.25
C GLN A 36 -2.89 -15.31 -8.32
N LEU A 37 -3.94 -15.59 -7.55
CA LEU A 37 -5.15 -14.77 -7.50
C LEU A 37 -4.82 -13.35 -7.05
N ARG A 38 -3.99 -13.20 -6.00
CA ARG A 38 -3.56 -11.90 -5.50
C ARG A 38 -2.75 -11.12 -6.54
N SER A 39 -1.77 -11.76 -7.18
CA SER A 39 -0.97 -11.15 -8.25
C SER A 39 -1.85 -10.71 -9.44
N THR A 40 -2.85 -11.52 -9.80
CA THR A 40 -3.80 -11.18 -10.87
C THR A 40 -4.65 -9.98 -10.49
N ALA A 41 -5.16 -9.92 -9.26
CA ALA A 41 -5.95 -8.79 -8.78
C ALA A 41 -5.12 -7.50 -8.74
N VAL A 42 -3.87 -7.55 -8.23
CA VAL A 42 -2.96 -6.40 -8.26
C VAL A 42 -2.77 -5.87 -9.69
N LYS A 43 -2.51 -6.75 -10.66
CA LYS A 43 -2.32 -6.36 -12.06
C LYS A 43 -3.58 -5.76 -12.67
N ALA A 44 -4.75 -6.29 -12.35
CA ALA A 44 -6.04 -5.76 -12.81
C ALA A 44 -6.27 -4.33 -12.29
N HIS A 45 -6.12 -4.10 -10.99
CA HIS A 45 -6.27 -2.78 -10.39
C HIS A 45 -5.29 -1.74 -10.98
N LEU A 46 -4.03 -2.13 -11.21
CA LEU A 46 -3.04 -1.26 -11.84
C LEU A 46 -3.43 -0.94 -13.29
N ALA A 47 -3.84 -1.94 -14.09
CA ALA A 47 -4.24 -1.75 -15.48
C ALA A 47 -5.48 -0.85 -15.63
N GLU A 48 -6.38 -0.88 -14.66
CA GLU A 48 -7.57 -0.03 -14.64
C GLU A 48 -7.29 1.39 -14.13
N HIS A 49 -6.08 1.66 -13.63
CA HIS A 49 -5.73 2.89 -12.92
C HIS A 49 -6.75 3.21 -11.81
N ARG A 50 -7.18 2.18 -11.10
CA ARG A 50 -8.17 2.28 -10.04
C ARG A 50 -7.79 1.40 -8.87
N TYR A 51 -7.16 2.00 -7.87
CA TYR A 51 -6.67 1.27 -6.71
C TYR A 51 -6.51 2.18 -5.50
N ARG A 52 -6.58 1.55 -4.33
CA ARG A 52 -6.33 2.18 -3.04
C ARG A 52 -5.19 1.47 -2.32
N ILE A 53 -4.31 2.27 -1.75
CA ILE A 53 -3.21 1.82 -0.91
C ILE A 53 -3.57 2.19 0.53
N PHE A 54 -3.72 1.20 1.38
CA PHE A 54 -3.80 1.39 2.82
C PHE A 54 -2.38 1.43 3.40
N VAL A 55 -2.09 2.45 4.21
CA VAL A 55 -0.77 2.69 4.79
C VAL A 55 -0.81 2.41 6.29
N ASP A 56 0.05 1.49 6.75
CA ASP A 56 0.13 1.05 8.14
C ASP A 56 1.38 1.54 8.87
N ARG A 57 2.39 2.03 8.13
CA ARG A 57 3.64 2.48 8.71
C ARG A 57 4.23 3.66 7.95
N MET A 58 4.75 4.60 8.70
CA MET A 58 5.44 5.79 8.20
C MET A 58 6.91 5.77 8.62
N TYR A 59 7.77 6.21 7.72
CA TYR A 59 9.22 6.33 7.92
C TYR A 59 9.64 7.79 7.70
N PRO A 60 9.70 8.61 8.75
CA PRO A 60 10.21 9.97 8.66
C PRO A 60 11.69 9.95 8.28
N MET A 61 12.19 11.03 7.64
CA MET A 61 13.63 11.19 7.39
C MET A 61 14.47 11.16 8.69
N ARG A 62 13.86 11.51 9.82
CA ARG A 62 14.50 11.55 11.14
C ARG A 62 13.58 10.93 12.17
N GLY A 63 14.14 10.05 12.97
CA GLY A 63 13.41 9.33 14.02
C GLY A 63 13.03 7.90 13.65
N PRO A 64 12.38 7.20 14.57
CA PRO A 64 11.93 5.81 14.36
C PRO A 64 10.73 5.75 13.41
N ALA A 65 10.50 4.56 12.85
CA ALA A 65 9.26 4.26 12.15
C ALA A 65 8.05 4.34 13.09
N VAL A 66 6.95 4.87 12.59
CA VAL A 66 5.70 5.08 13.33
C VAL A 66 4.62 4.18 12.75
N TYR A 67 3.96 3.39 13.59
CA TYR A 67 2.77 2.64 13.21
C TYR A 67 1.56 3.56 13.15
N LEU A 68 0.77 3.42 12.11
CA LEU A 68 -0.43 4.20 11.87
C LEU A 68 -1.67 3.35 12.16
N GLN A 69 -2.66 3.94 12.82
CA GLN A 69 -3.87 3.22 13.25
C GLN A 69 -5.14 3.71 12.54
N ASP A 70 -5.07 4.88 11.90
CA ASP A 70 -6.20 5.45 11.17
C ASP A 70 -6.21 4.98 9.70
N ASP A 71 -7.26 5.32 8.98
CA ASP A 71 -7.49 4.98 7.58
C ASP A 71 -6.66 5.90 6.63
N TRP A 72 -5.34 5.80 6.77
CA TRP A 72 -4.38 6.55 5.97
C TRP A 72 -4.09 5.86 4.64
N GLY A 73 -3.94 6.63 3.57
CA GLY A 73 -3.65 6.00 2.28
C GLY A 73 -3.49 6.93 1.11
N LEU A 74 -3.27 6.28 -0.03
CA LEU A 74 -3.26 6.88 -1.36
C LEU A 74 -4.32 6.17 -2.21
N GLU A 75 -5.08 6.94 -2.95
CA GLU A 75 -6.08 6.43 -3.90
C GLU A 75 -5.81 6.98 -5.30
N VAL A 76 -5.78 6.09 -6.30
CA VAL A 76 -5.75 6.47 -7.72
C VAL A 76 -7.08 6.12 -8.35
N SER A 77 -7.68 7.06 -9.05
CA SER A 77 -8.94 6.90 -9.77
C SER A 77 -8.85 7.55 -11.15
N GLY A 78 -8.50 6.75 -12.14
CA GLY A 78 -8.26 7.23 -13.51
C GLY A 78 -7.08 8.19 -13.57
N ASP A 79 -7.33 9.43 -13.86
CA ASP A 79 -6.36 10.52 -14.00
C ASP A 79 -6.16 11.36 -12.72
N SER A 80 -6.70 10.92 -11.60
CA SER A 80 -6.67 11.67 -10.33
C SER A 80 -6.02 10.86 -9.23
N VAL A 81 -5.34 11.54 -8.30
CA VAL A 81 -4.76 10.95 -7.09
C VAL A 81 -5.26 11.66 -5.85
N GLY A 82 -5.66 10.88 -4.85
CA GLY A 82 -5.95 11.31 -3.49
C GLY A 82 -4.83 10.89 -2.55
N LEU A 83 -4.31 11.84 -1.77
CA LEU A 83 -3.40 11.58 -0.66
C LEU A 83 -4.10 11.92 0.64
N PHE A 84 -4.09 11.00 1.60
CA PHE A 84 -4.59 11.18 2.97
C PHE A 84 -3.56 10.55 3.90
N LEU A 85 -2.48 11.30 4.18
CA LEU A 85 -1.34 10.77 4.89
C LEU A 85 -0.91 11.74 5.99
N PRO A 86 -0.48 11.23 7.16
CA PRO A 86 0.16 12.05 8.17
C PRO A 86 1.53 12.50 7.65
N TYR A 87 2.02 13.60 8.18
CA TYR A 87 3.35 14.07 7.86
C TYR A 87 4.11 14.41 9.13
N PHE A 88 5.32 13.85 9.26
CA PHE A 88 6.29 14.14 10.28
C PHE A 88 7.64 14.44 9.62
N GLY A 89 8.02 15.70 9.60
CA GLY A 89 9.22 16.19 8.97
C GLY A 89 9.27 17.71 8.98
N ARG A 90 10.30 18.28 8.37
CA ARG A 90 10.39 19.72 8.17
C ARG A 90 9.51 20.13 7.01
N ALA A 91 8.72 21.17 7.23
CA ALA A 91 8.04 21.89 6.17
C ALA A 91 8.78 23.24 5.97
N TYR A 92 9.06 23.58 4.72
CA TYR A 92 9.72 24.84 4.35
C TYR A 92 8.69 25.96 4.23
N TYR A 93 7.47 25.60 3.81
CA TYR A 93 6.35 26.49 3.74
C TYR A 93 5.05 25.76 4.14
N ILE A 94 4.23 26.39 4.98
CA ILE A 94 2.88 25.90 5.34
C ILE A 94 1.91 27.06 5.12
N PRO A 95 0.98 26.94 4.16
CA PRO A 95 -0.04 27.97 3.94
C PRO A 95 -0.91 28.16 5.16
N TYR A 96 -1.27 29.42 5.46
CA TYR A 96 -2.11 29.75 6.60
C TYR A 96 -3.44 29.03 6.55
N GLY A 97 -3.88 28.46 7.69
CA GLY A 97 -5.15 27.74 7.81
C GLY A 97 -5.14 26.29 7.30
N ARG A 98 -4.02 25.75 6.82
CA ARG A 98 -3.88 24.35 6.43
C ARG A 98 -3.08 23.53 7.43
N GLY A 99 -3.53 22.29 7.67
CA GLY A 99 -2.80 21.33 8.50
C GLY A 99 -1.49 20.87 7.85
N GLY A 100 -0.53 20.41 8.66
CA GLY A 100 0.78 19.95 8.20
C GLY A 100 0.80 18.59 7.49
N GLY A 101 -0.34 17.88 7.37
CA GLY A 101 -0.44 16.59 6.69
C GLY A 101 -0.37 16.68 5.16
N LEU A 102 -0.26 15.51 4.51
CA LEU A 102 -0.37 15.35 3.07
C LEU A 102 -1.82 14.98 2.75
N SER A 103 -2.67 15.99 2.52
CA SER A 103 -4.08 15.79 2.22
C SER A 103 -4.47 16.60 0.99
N LEU A 104 -4.74 15.89 -0.12
CA LEU A 104 -5.16 16.48 -1.39
C LEU A 104 -5.93 15.47 -2.23
N VAL A 105 -6.73 15.97 -3.15
CA VAL A 105 -7.31 15.19 -4.28
C VAL A 105 -7.14 16.07 -5.51
N GLU A 106 -6.21 15.67 -6.39
CA GLU A 106 -5.80 16.49 -7.54
C GLU A 106 -5.61 15.62 -8.79
N PRO A 107 -5.70 16.19 -9.99
CA PRO A 107 -5.35 15.51 -11.23
C PRO A 107 -3.86 15.11 -11.24
N LEU A 108 -3.58 13.96 -11.83
CA LEU A 108 -2.21 13.55 -12.14
C LEU A 108 -1.69 14.37 -13.33
N THR A 109 -0.51 14.95 -13.19
CA THR A 109 0.19 15.62 -14.29
C THR A 109 1.06 14.63 -15.07
N SER A 110 1.43 13.52 -14.45
CA SER A 110 2.18 12.42 -15.07
C SER A 110 1.90 11.11 -14.34
N TYR A 111 1.84 10.03 -15.11
CA TYR A 111 1.76 8.66 -14.61
C TYR A 111 2.64 7.77 -15.50
N LYS A 112 3.61 7.09 -14.93
CA LYS A 112 4.50 6.17 -15.63
C LYS A 112 4.67 4.90 -14.83
N GLU A 113 4.46 3.77 -15.46
CA GLU A 113 4.64 2.45 -14.85
C GLU A 113 5.84 1.72 -15.45
N GLU A 114 6.67 1.12 -14.62
CA GLU A 114 7.82 0.33 -15.01
C GLU A 114 7.79 -1.05 -14.34
N PRO A 115 8.16 -2.12 -15.05
CA PRO A 115 8.29 -3.43 -14.43
C PRO A 115 9.47 -3.46 -13.46
N MET A 116 9.31 -4.16 -12.34
CA MET A 116 10.39 -4.48 -11.43
C MET A 116 10.32 -5.95 -11.00
N LYS A 117 11.35 -6.45 -10.33
CA LYS A 117 11.36 -7.83 -9.84
C LYS A 117 10.25 -8.05 -8.81
N GLY A 118 9.27 -8.88 -9.16
CA GLY A 118 8.16 -9.25 -8.29
C GLY A 118 7.09 -8.17 -8.10
N GLY A 119 6.95 -7.23 -9.06
CA GLY A 119 5.94 -6.18 -9.00
C GLY A 119 6.07 -5.10 -10.06
N ARG A 120 5.53 -3.93 -9.75
CA ARG A 120 5.55 -2.73 -10.59
C ARG A 120 5.98 -1.52 -9.78
N ARG A 121 6.73 -0.63 -10.43
CA ARG A 121 7.06 0.70 -9.90
C ARG A 121 6.33 1.76 -10.70
N ILE A 122 5.65 2.65 -9.99
CA ILE A 122 4.82 3.69 -10.58
C ILE A 122 5.37 5.04 -10.15
N PHE A 123 5.64 5.88 -11.12
CA PHE A 123 6.04 7.28 -10.91
C PHE A 123 4.85 8.15 -11.23
N MET A 124 4.44 8.95 -10.27
CA MET A 124 3.33 9.89 -10.42
C MET A 124 3.79 11.29 -10.05
N THR A 125 3.24 12.27 -10.71
CA THR A 125 3.36 13.68 -10.31
C THR A 125 1.98 14.30 -10.25
N THR A 126 1.78 15.16 -9.26
CA THR A 126 0.60 16.00 -9.12
C THR A 126 0.98 17.30 -8.48
N ARG A 127 0.09 18.29 -8.52
CA ARG A 127 0.30 19.60 -7.91
C ARG A 127 -1.03 20.19 -7.46
N ASN A 128 -0.98 20.94 -6.38
CA ASN A 128 -2.04 21.87 -6.00
C ASN A 128 -1.55 23.32 -6.18
N ASP A 129 -2.31 24.29 -5.68
CA ASP A 129 -1.99 25.72 -5.80
C ASP A 129 -0.69 26.12 -5.06
N PHE A 130 -0.16 25.31 -4.15
CA PHE A 130 0.91 25.65 -3.21
C PHE A 130 2.17 24.84 -3.39
N GLU A 131 2.05 23.56 -3.76
CA GLU A 131 3.20 22.66 -3.87
C GLU A 131 2.98 21.57 -4.91
N SER A 132 4.07 21.00 -5.39
CA SER A 132 4.09 19.84 -6.27
C SER A 132 4.53 18.59 -5.50
N TYR A 133 4.08 17.45 -5.96
CA TYR A 133 4.36 16.15 -5.35
C TYR A 133 4.92 15.18 -6.39
N GLN A 134 6.09 14.64 -6.10
CA GLN A 134 6.62 13.48 -6.80
C GLN A 134 6.36 12.26 -5.95
N ILE A 135 5.71 11.27 -6.52
CA ILE A 135 5.26 10.07 -5.82
C ILE A 135 5.87 8.87 -6.51
N VAL A 136 6.57 8.03 -5.76
CA VAL A 136 7.07 6.74 -6.22
C VAL A 136 6.36 5.66 -5.43
N LEU A 137 5.62 4.81 -6.14
CA LEU A 137 4.85 3.72 -5.57
C LEU A 137 5.37 2.41 -6.13
N GLU A 138 5.85 1.53 -5.27
CA GLU A 138 6.22 0.16 -5.60
C GLU A 138 5.13 -0.78 -5.10
N VAL A 139 4.50 -1.51 -6.00
CA VAL A 139 3.47 -2.51 -5.69
C VAL A 139 4.01 -3.88 -6.03
N PHE A 140 4.08 -4.75 -5.04
CA PHE A 140 4.53 -6.12 -5.22
C PHE A 140 3.37 -7.06 -5.56
N ASP A 141 3.68 -8.19 -6.19
CA ASP A 141 2.70 -9.21 -6.60
C ASP A 141 1.88 -9.79 -5.42
N ASN A 142 2.37 -9.67 -4.20
CA ASN A 142 1.69 -10.05 -2.96
C ASN A 142 0.82 -8.94 -2.36
N ALA A 143 0.62 -7.82 -3.10
CA ALA A 143 -0.07 -6.61 -2.69
C ALA A 143 0.62 -5.77 -1.59
N THR A 144 1.81 -6.11 -1.13
CA THR A 144 2.57 -5.19 -0.27
C THR A 144 3.06 -3.99 -1.07
N VAL A 145 3.24 -2.85 -0.39
CA VAL A 145 3.53 -1.58 -1.03
C VAL A 145 4.64 -0.85 -0.29
N SER A 146 5.51 -0.20 -1.06
CA SER A 146 6.42 0.86 -0.61
C SER A 146 6.03 2.16 -1.32
N LEU A 147 5.86 3.23 -0.57
CA LEU A 147 5.43 4.52 -1.06
C LEU A 147 6.42 5.60 -0.60
N VAL A 148 6.95 6.38 -1.54
CA VAL A 148 7.80 7.53 -1.27
C VAL A 148 7.13 8.77 -1.83
N ILE A 149 7.00 9.81 -1.02
CA ILE A 149 6.46 11.09 -1.43
C ILE A 149 7.50 12.17 -1.21
N ASN A 150 7.78 12.93 -2.25
CA ASN A 150 8.68 14.07 -2.24
C ASN A 150 7.89 15.34 -2.60
N PRO A 151 7.38 16.06 -1.59
CA PRO A 151 6.71 17.35 -1.78
C PRO A 151 7.76 18.43 -2.02
N SER A 152 7.45 19.48 -2.82
CA SER A 152 8.39 20.59 -3.05
C SER A 152 8.64 21.46 -1.81
N GLU A 153 7.65 21.55 -0.91
CA GLU A 153 7.68 22.43 0.25
C GLU A 153 7.92 21.69 1.58
N LYS A 154 8.25 20.38 1.52
CA LYS A 154 8.48 19.53 2.69
C LYS A 154 9.61 18.52 2.42
N GLU A 155 10.20 17.99 3.50
CA GLU A 155 11.14 16.87 3.37
C GLU A 155 10.43 15.61 2.84
N THR A 156 11.16 14.79 2.09
CA THR A 156 10.69 13.48 1.62
C THR A 156 10.25 12.59 2.78
N ILE A 157 9.21 11.83 2.57
CA ILE A 157 8.69 10.88 3.55
C ILE A 157 8.32 9.57 2.85
N SER A 158 8.52 8.45 3.56
CA SER A 158 8.23 7.12 3.05
C SER A 158 7.21 6.40 3.91
N PHE A 159 6.50 5.48 3.28
CA PHE A 159 5.47 4.67 3.93
C PHE A 159 5.53 3.23 3.44
N SER A 160 4.99 2.31 4.23
CA SER A 160 4.64 0.97 3.78
C SER A 160 3.19 0.65 4.09
N GLY A 161 2.67 -0.34 3.38
CA GLY A 161 1.30 -0.77 3.53
C GLY A 161 0.91 -1.86 2.56
N VAL A 162 -0.36 -1.91 2.20
CA VAL A 162 -0.91 -2.91 1.28
C VAL A 162 -1.86 -2.27 0.28
N MET A 163 -1.91 -2.81 -0.93
CA MET A 163 -2.97 -2.49 -1.88
C MET A 163 -4.24 -3.22 -1.44
N GLU A 164 -5.33 -2.47 -1.30
CA GLU A 164 -6.65 -3.04 -1.11
C GLU A 164 -7.12 -3.70 -2.41
N LEU A 165 -7.57 -4.95 -2.29
CA LEU A 165 -8.02 -5.74 -3.44
C LEU A 165 -9.55 -5.85 -3.52
N ASN A 166 -10.25 -5.15 -2.66
CA ASN A 166 -11.71 -4.99 -2.66
C ASN A 166 -12.06 -3.64 -3.29
N ASP A 167 -13.11 -3.60 -4.08
CA ASP A 167 -13.58 -2.41 -4.82
C ASP A 167 -14.28 -1.38 -3.92
N VAL A 168 -13.64 -1.00 -2.82
CA VAL A 168 -14.13 0.06 -1.92
C VAL A 168 -13.34 1.34 -2.21
N PHE A 169 -13.96 2.29 -2.90
CA PHE A 169 -13.34 3.56 -3.30
C PHE A 169 -14.07 4.75 -2.69
N THR A 170 -13.31 5.80 -2.41
CA THR A 170 -13.89 7.09 -2.03
C THR A 170 -14.68 7.66 -3.21
N PRO A 171 -15.95 8.05 -3.05
CA PRO A 171 -16.73 8.65 -4.12
C PRO A 171 -16.06 9.91 -4.67
N LYS A 172 -16.07 10.09 -6.00
CA LYS A 172 -15.55 11.32 -6.64
C LYS A 172 -16.22 12.55 -6.01
N GLY A 173 -15.41 13.47 -5.49
CA GLY A 173 -15.88 14.73 -4.90
C GLY A 173 -16.14 14.73 -3.40
N GLN A 174 -16.05 13.61 -2.72
CA GLN A 174 -15.98 13.62 -1.26
C GLN A 174 -14.53 13.85 -0.82
N LYS A 175 -14.27 15.01 -0.22
CA LYS A 175 -13.08 15.17 0.63
C LYS A 175 -13.17 14.11 1.70
N ALA A 176 -12.09 13.32 1.91
CA ALA A 176 -12.08 12.33 2.96
C ALA A 176 -12.57 12.97 4.26
N SER A 177 -13.70 12.47 4.73
CA SER A 177 -14.23 12.88 6.01
C SER A 177 -13.28 12.36 7.07
N LYS A 178 -12.65 13.26 7.81
CA LYS A 178 -11.98 12.91 9.07
C LYS A 178 -13.02 12.20 9.95
N ARG A 179 -12.84 10.92 10.18
CA ARG A 179 -13.40 10.24 11.36
C ARG A 179 -12.38 10.28 12.47
#